data_8112d0e23a07a20523e97bef804f0d6f
#
_entry.id   8112d0e23a07a20523e97bef804f0d6f
#
_cell.length_a   1.000
_cell.length_b   1.000
_cell.length_c   1.000
_cell.angle_alpha   90.00
_cell.angle_beta   90.00
_cell.angle_gamma   90.00
#
_symmetry.space_group_name_H-M   'P 1'
#
loop_
_entity.id
_entity.type
_entity.pdbx_description
1 polymer ?
#
loop_
_entity_poly.entity_id
_entity_poly.type
_entity_poly.pdbx_seq_one_letter_code
_entity_poly.pdbx_strand_id
1 'polypeptide(L)'
;MSLNISSKQMDITPAIRTHIEERLAKFDKFQLQLINPHFIIIKQPNSYEVDATIGSPLGALVAKAENEDLYNAINDLAKKLEAQLIKLKEKKEH
;
A
#
# COMPACT_ATOMS: atom_id res chain seq x y z
N MET A 1 6.56 12.68 -2.57
CA MET A 1 5.95 11.65 -1.71
C MET A 1 7.04 10.92 -0.93
N SER A 2 6.86 10.80 0.37
CA SER A 2 7.86 10.21 1.26
C SER A 2 7.46 8.76 1.55
N LEU A 3 7.95 7.84 0.74
CA LEU A 3 7.60 6.42 0.84
C LEU A 3 8.60 5.67 1.71
N ASN A 4 8.09 5.00 2.74
CA ASN A 4 8.89 4.13 3.62
C ASN A 4 8.50 2.68 3.40
N ILE A 5 9.48 1.85 3.12
CA ILE A 5 9.30 0.41 2.99
C ILE A 5 10.32 -0.27 3.88
N SER A 6 9.86 -1.17 4.73
CA SER A 6 10.76 -1.87 5.66
C SER A 6 10.44 -3.36 5.73
N SER A 7 11.45 -4.14 6.10
CA SER A 7 11.29 -5.56 6.38
C SER A 7 12.44 -6.00 7.30
N LYS A 8 12.14 -6.88 8.22
CA LYS A 8 13.16 -7.44 9.12
C LYS A 8 13.79 -8.71 8.56
N GLN A 9 13.08 -9.38 7.65
CA GLN A 9 13.49 -10.71 7.19
C GLN A 9 14.14 -10.70 5.82
N MET A 10 14.09 -9.60 5.10
CA MET A 10 14.60 -9.54 3.73
C MET A 10 14.99 -8.11 3.36
N ASP A 11 15.80 -7.99 2.32
CA ASP A 11 16.19 -6.69 1.79
C ASP A 11 15.11 -6.16 0.84
N ILE A 12 14.93 -4.86 0.86
CA ILE A 12 14.01 -4.19 -0.06
C ILE A 12 14.80 -3.85 -1.33
N THR A 13 14.52 -4.57 -2.40
CA THR A 13 15.21 -4.35 -3.68
C THR A 13 14.62 -3.15 -4.41
N PRO A 14 15.39 -2.56 -5.36
CA PRO A 14 14.82 -1.49 -6.21
C PRO A 14 13.58 -1.94 -6.97
N ALA A 15 13.51 -3.21 -7.38
CA ALA A 15 12.34 -3.73 -8.10
C ALA A 15 11.09 -3.72 -7.20
N ILE A 16 11.23 -4.08 -5.93
CA ILE A 16 10.13 -4.05 -4.97
C ILE A 16 9.65 -2.61 -4.78
N ARG A 17 10.57 -1.68 -4.57
CA ARG A 17 10.23 -0.27 -4.39
C ARG A 17 9.52 0.28 -5.62
N THR A 18 10.03 0.01 -6.80
CA THR A 18 9.44 0.48 -8.05
C THR A 18 8.01 -0.05 -8.20
N HIS A 19 7.79 -1.32 -7.88
CA HIS A 19 6.47 -1.92 -8.00
C HIS A 19 5.46 -1.23 -7.08
N ILE A 20 5.86 -0.96 -5.83
CA ILE A 20 5.00 -0.25 -4.87
C ILE A 20 4.74 1.18 -5.35
N GLU A 21 5.78 1.87 -5.83
CA GLU A 21 5.63 3.23 -6.34
C GLU A 21 4.66 3.29 -7.52
N GLU A 22 4.73 2.31 -8.43
CA GLU A 22 3.82 2.24 -9.57
C GLU A 22 2.38 2.03 -9.13
N ARG A 23 2.15 1.20 -8.10
CA ARG A 23 0.79 1.01 -7.59
C ARG A 23 0.26 2.28 -6.94
N LEU A 24 1.09 2.98 -6.17
CA LEU A 24 0.69 4.24 -5.53
C LEU A 24 0.42 5.34 -6.54
N ALA A 25 1.19 5.39 -7.63
CA ALA A 25 0.99 6.41 -8.66
C ALA A 25 -0.40 6.35 -9.27
N LYS A 26 -1.02 5.17 -9.30
CA LYS A 26 -2.38 5.03 -9.83
C LYS A 26 -3.42 5.76 -8.97
N PHE A 27 -3.09 6.08 -7.73
CA PHE A 27 -4.00 6.80 -6.84
C PHE A 27 -4.07 8.29 -7.17
N ASP A 28 -3.19 8.80 -8.04
CA ASP A 28 -3.23 10.20 -8.46
C ASP A 28 -4.57 10.57 -9.11
N LYS A 29 -5.26 9.59 -9.70
CA LYS A 29 -6.58 9.81 -10.30
C LYS A 29 -7.62 10.29 -9.29
N PHE A 30 -7.40 10.06 -8.01
CA PHE A 30 -8.31 10.51 -6.96
C PHE A 30 -8.02 11.95 -6.51
N GLN A 31 -6.93 12.54 -6.99
CA GLN A 31 -6.53 13.90 -6.66
C GLN A 31 -6.40 14.15 -5.16
N LEU A 32 -5.96 13.12 -4.43
CA LEU A 32 -5.73 13.21 -3.00
C LEU A 32 -4.23 13.09 -2.70
N GLN A 33 -3.77 13.91 -1.77
CA GLN A 33 -2.40 13.84 -1.33
C GLN A 33 -2.23 12.68 -0.35
N LEU A 34 -1.37 11.73 -0.69
CA LEU A 34 -1.02 10.64 0.21
C LEU A 34 0.11 11.12 1.12
N ILE A 35 -0.05 10.91 2.42
CA ILE A 35 0.86 11.42 3.43
C ILE A 35 1.60 10.26 4.09
N ASN A 36 2.93 10.29 3.99
CA ASN A 36 3.83 9.33 4.64
C ASN A 36 3.42 7.87 4.45
N PRO A 37 3.32 7.38 3.20
CA PRO A 37 3.04 5.97 2.97
C PRO A 37 4.10 5.10 3.63
N HIS A 38 3.65 4.10 4.39
CA HIS A 38 4.55 3.18 5.07
C HIS A 38 4.11 1.75 4.80
N PHE A 39 5.01 0.96 4.24
CA PHE A 39 4.76 -0.45 3.93
C PHE A 39 5.72 -1.32 4.74
N ILE A 40 5.20 -2.38 5.34
CA ILE A 40 5.99 -3.35 6.07
C ILE A 40 5.80 -4.71 5.40
N ILE A 41 6.91 -5.31 4.98
CA ILE A 41 6.90 -6.62 4.33
C ILE A 41 7.35 -7.66 5.35
N ILE A 42 6.54 -8.68 5.55
CA ILE A 42 6.81 -9.76 6.49
C ILE A 42 6.92 -11.05 5.69
N LYS A 43 8.13 -11.65 5.70
CA LYS A 43 8.34 -12.91 5.02
C LYS A 43 7.95 -14.06 5.96
N GLN A 44 7.10 -14.94 5.47
CA GLN A 44 6.65 -16.12 6.20
C GLN A 44 7.14 -17.38 5.49
N PRO A 45 7.07 -18.57 6.13
CA PRO A 45 7.62 -19.78 5.51
C PRO A 45 7.09 -20.08 4.10
N ASN A 46 5.81 -19.82 3.84
CA ASN A 46 5.19 -20.14 2.56
C ASN A 46 4.53 -18.95 1.87
N SER A 47 4.73 -17.74 2.38
CA SER A 47 4.02 -16.59 1.85
C SER A 47 4.71 -15.30 2.24
N TYR A 48 4.15 -14.17 1.74
CA TYR A 48 4.56 -12.82 2.13
C TYR A 48 3.33 -12.05 2.57
N GLU A 49 3.45 -11.36 3.70
CA GLU A 49 2.41 -10.43 4.14
C GLU A 49 2.93 -9.02 3.92
N VAL A 50 2.07 -8.14 3.42
CA VAL A 50 2.43 -6.73 3.26
C VAL A 50 1.37 -5.90 3.97
N ASP A 51 1.81 -5.08 4.91
CA ASP A 51 0.94 -4.18 5.67
C ASP A 51 1.22 -2.76 5.19
N ALA A 52 0.17 -1.95 5.05
CA ALA A 52 0.33 -0.56 4.65
C ALA A 52 -0.46 0.38 5.55
N THR A 53 0.13 1.53 5.83
CA THR A 53 -0.53 2.64 6.52
C THR A 53 -0.21 3.89 5.74
N ILE A 54 -1.25 4.60 5.30
CA ILE A 54 -1.08 5.80 4.48
C ILE A 54 -2.03 6.87 5.00
N GLY A 55 -1.49 8.07 5.29
CA GLY A 55 -2.33 9.20 5.67
C GLY A 55 -2.96 9.85 4.46
N SER A 56 -4.12 10.47 4.64
CA SER A 56 -4.76 11.27 3.61
C SER A 56 -5.63 12.33 4.26
N PRO A 57 -6.01 13.39 3.51
CA PRO A 57 -6.91 14.41 4.05
C PRO A 57 -8.27 13.87 4.47
N LEU A 58 -8.67 12.71 3.96
CA LEU A 58 -9.96 12.09 4.28
C LEU A 58 -9.87 11.10 5.43
N GLY A 59 -8.67 10.76 5.88
CA GLY A 59 -8.46 9.80 6.94
C GLY A 59 -7.34 8.83 6.59
N ALA A 60 -6.96 7.99 7.54
CA ALA A 60 -5.90 7.02 7.35
C ALA A 60 -6.40 5.81 6.55
N LEU A 61 -5.55 5.34 5.65
CA LEU A 61 -5.78 4.09 4.93
C LEU A 61 -4.90 3.03 5.58
N VAL A 62 -5.51 1.93 6.02
CA VAL A 62 -4.80 0.83 6.66
C VAL A 62 -5.29 -0.47 6.06
N ALA A 63 -4.37 -1.27 5.54
CA ALA A 63 -4.74 -2.56 4.95
C ALA A 63 -3.56 -3.50 5.02
N LYS A 64 -3.85 -4.78 4.84
CA LYS A 64 -2.81 -5.79 4.71
C LYS A 64 -3.27 -6.87 3.74
N ALA A 65 -2.30 -7.53 3.10
CA ALA A 65 -2.57 -8.61 2.18
C ALA A 65 -1.49 -9.66 2.30
N GLU A 66 -1.82 -10.90 1.98
CA GLU A 66 -0.90 -12.01 2.03
C GLU A 66 -1.02 -12.82 0.75
N ASN A 67 0.11 -13.27 0.22
CA ASN A 67 0.14 -14.09 -0.98
C ASN A 67 1.47 -14.84 -1.02
N GLU A 68 1.50 -15.97 -1.71
CA GLU A 68 2.74 -16.73 -1.90
C GLU A 68 3.75 -15.94 -2.72
N ASP A 69 3.28 -15.05 -3.59
CA ASP A 69 4.11 -14.19 -4.43
C ASP A 69 4.05 -12.76 -3.87
N LEU A 70 5.22 -12.19 -3.60
CA LEU A 70 5.30 -10.85 -3.01
C LEU A 70 4.64 -9.79 -3.88
N TYR A 71 4.87 -9.84 -5.20
CA TYR A 71 4.29 -8.84 -6.09
C TYR A 71 2.77 -8.94 -6.15
N ASN A 72 2.24 -10.16 -6.08
CA ASN A 72 0.79 -10.36 -6.01
C ASN A 72 0.23 -9.86 -4.68
N ALA A 73 0.97 -10.03 -3.59
CA ALA A 73 0.56 -9.48 -2.29
C ALA A 73 0.45 -7.95 -2.37
N ILE A 74 1.42 -7.32 -3.02
CA ILE A 74 1.41 -5.86 -3.21
C ILE A 74 0.20 -5.44 -4.08
N ASN A 75 -0.07 -6.18 -5.14
CA ASN A 75 -1.22 -5.90 -6.01
C ASN A 75 -2.54 -6.02 -5.24
N ASP A 76 -2.68 -7.08 -4.44
CA ASP A 76 -3.89 -7.27 -3.63
C ASP A 76 -4.04 -6.16 -2.60
N LEU A 77 -2.93 -5.75 -1.99
CA LEU A 77 -2.94 -4.66 -1.02
C LEU A 77 -3.39 -3.36 -1.67
N ALA A 78 -2.90 -3.06 -2.87
CA ALA A 78 -3.27 -1.85 -3.60
C ALA A 78 -4.78 -1.81 -3.87
N LYS A 79 -5.37 -2.95 -4.22
CA LYS A 79 -6.81 -3.04 -4.43
C LYS A 79 -7.60 -2.75 -3.16
N LYS A 80 -7.12 -3.24 -2.02
CA LYS A 80 -7.76 -2.97 -0.73
C LYS A 80 -7.66 -1.51 -0.35
N LEU A 81 -6.51 -0.89 -0.57
CA LEU A 81 -6.32 0.52 -0.31
C LEU A 81 -7.22 1.38 -1.19
N GLU A 82 -7.34 1.02 -2.47
CA GLU A 82 -8.22 1.73 -3.39
C GLU A 82 -9.67 1.65 -2.93
N ALA A 83 -10.12 0.48 -2.50
CA ALA A 83 -11.48 0.32 -2.01
C ALA A 83 -11.76 1.19 -0.79
N GLN A 84 -10.79 1.29 0.14
CA GLN A 84 -10.94 2.17 1.30
C GLN A 84 -11.01 3.63 0.89
N LEU A 85 -10.17 4.03 -0.06
CA LEU A 85 -10.13 5.41 -0.52
C LEU A 85 -11.45 5.80 -1.18
N ILE A 86 -12.02 4.92 -1.98
CA ILE A 86 -13.32 5.16 -2.60
C ILE A 86 -14.40 5.36 -1.53
N LYS A 87 -14.40 4.52 -0.50
CA LYS A 87 -15.37 4.65 0.59
C LYS A 87 -15.22 5.97 1.35
N LEU A 88 -13.98 6.39 1.59
CA LEU A 88 -13.74 7.67 2.26
C LEU A 88 -14.23 8.84 1.43
N LYS A 89 -14.01 8.80 0.12
CA LYS A 89 -14.49 9.85 -0.78
C LYS A 89 -16.02 9.91 -0.80
N GLU A 90 -16.68 8.76 -0.87
CA GLU A 90 -18.13 8.70 -0.87
C GLU A 90 -18.72 9.32 0.40
N LYS A 91 -18.12 9.04 1.55
CA LYS A 91 -18.58 9.60 2.81
C LYS A 91 -18.43 11.12 2.86
N LYS A 92 -17.36 11.65 2.26
CA LYS A 92 -17.11 13.09 2.27
C LYS A 92 -17.98 13.85 1.29
N GLU A 93 -18.48 13.19 0.26
CA GLU A 93 -19.32 13.81 -0.76
C GLU A 93 -20.78 13.90 -0.35
N HIS A 94 -21.13 13.33 0.80
CA HIS A 94 -22.50 13.48 1.35
C HIS A 94 -22.60 14.73 2.25
#